data_88591e146a384c844892e8999d953935
#
_entry.id   88591e146a384c844892e8999d953935
#
_cell.length_a   1.000
_cell.length_b   1.000
_cell.length_c   1.000
_cell.angle_alpha   90.00
_cell.angle_beta   90.00
_cell.angle_gamma   90.00
#
_symmetry.space_group_name_H-M   'P 1'
#
loop_
_entity.id
_entity.type
_entity.pdbx_description
1 polymer ?
#
loop_
_entity_poly.entity_id
_entity_poly.type
_entity_poly.pdbx_seq_one_letter_code
_entity_poly.pdbx_strand_id
1 'polypeptide(L)'
;MFDRAGRLWASEFGQNRFDEINLIEPGRNYGWPTVEGASDDPRFAAPLVTWSTSDASPSGVTIAGSTLYVAALRGERLWQVPLQGDRTGPPQATLQGRYGRLRAVQLAPDGSLWILTSNRDGRGSPSDDDDRILRLTV
;
A
#
# COMPACT_ATOMS: atom_id res chain seq x y z
N MET A 1 9.86 1.64 -1.77
CA MET A 1 10.06 1.15 -3.16
C MET A 1 10.50 2.31 -4.04
N PHE A 2 11.58 2.14 -4.81
CA PHE A 2 11.97 3.14 -5.80
C PHE A 2 11.27 2.89 -7.13
N ASP A 3 10.84 3.96 -7.79
CA ASP A 3 10.37 3.89 -9.18
C ASP A 3 11.53 4.01 -10.18
N ARG A 4 11.21 3.92 -11.49
CA ARG A 4 12.22 3.99 -12.56
C ARG A 4 12.93 5.36 -12.67
N ALA A 5 12.33 6.42 -12.12
CA ALA A 5 12.92 7.76 -12.07
C ALA A 5 13.75 7.99 -10.79
N GLY A 6 13.89 6.97 -9.93
CA GLY A 6 14.65 7.04 -8.69
C GLY A 6 13.89 7.71 -7.54
N ARG A 7 12.59 7.91 -7.65
CA ARG A 7 11.77 8.50 -6.57
C ARG A 7 11.37 7.39 -5.58
N LEU A 8 11.45 7.70 -4.29
CA LEU A 8 11.13 6.77 -3.22
C LEU A 8 9.67 6.92 -2.79
N TRP A 9 8.93 5.84 -2.92
CA TRP A 9 7.53 5.70 -2.48
C TRP A 9 7.47 4.85 -1.22
N ALA A 10 6.71 5.31 -0.22
CA ALA A 10 6.49 4.59 1.02
C ALA A 10 5.01 4.46 1.34
N SER A 11 4.63 3.33 1.90
CA SER A 11 3.36 3.14 2.59
C SER A 11 3.58 3.32 4.09
N GLU A 12 2.64 3.94 4.77
CA GLU A 12 2.69 4.21 6.19
C GLU A 12 1.40 3.77 6.87
N PHE A 13 1.53 3.01 7.96
CA PHE A 13 0.42 2.71 8.84
C PHE A 13 0.06 3.96 9.66
N GLY A 14 -1.21 4.33 9.63
CA GLY A 14 -1.75 5.25 10.62
C GLY A 14 -2.01 4.54 11.94
N GLN A 15 -2.05 5.30 13.02
CA GLN A 15 -2.37 4.75 14.32
C GLN A 15 -3.87 4.44 14.46
N ASN A 16 -4.73 5.42 14.12
CA ASN A 16 -6.16 5.31 14.36
C ASN A 16 -7.04 5.86 13.24
N ARG A 17 -6.54 6.75 12.40
CA ARG A 17 -7.34 7.52 11.45
C ARG A 17 -7.02 7.22 10.00
N PHE A 18 -5.78 7.46 9.59
CA PHE A 18 -5.38 7.41 8.18
C PHE A 18 -4.11 6.61 7.98
N ASP A 19 -4.16 5.70 7.02
CA ASP A 19 -3.00 5.09 6.38
C ASP A 19 -2.63 5.91 5.14
N GLU A 20 -1.35 5.86 4.72
CA GLU A 20 -0.83 6.82 3.75
C GLU A 20 0.06 6.19 2.68
N ILE A 21 0.12 6.87 1.53
CA ILE A 21 1.20 6.74 0.56
C ILE A 21 1.92 8.08 0.47
N ASN A 22 3.20 8.03 0.70
CA ASN A 22 4.10 9.17 0.71
C ASN A 22 5.14 9.07 -0.41
N LEU A 23 5.39 10.18 -1.10
CA LEU A 23 6.58 10.38 -1.92
C LEU A 23 7.67 10.95 -1.02
N ILE A 24 8.73 10.16 -0.79
CA ILE A 24 9.74 10.51 0.21
C ILE A 24 10.81 11.42 -0.38
N GLU A 25 10.97 12.58 0.22
CA GLU A 25 11.99 13.57 -0.10
C GLU A 25 12.98 13.72 1.07
N PRO A 26 14.28 13.87 0.80
CA PRO A 26 15.27 14.04 1.85
C PRO A 26 14.97 15.23 2.76
N GLY A 27 15.05 15.03 4.08
CA GLY A 27 14.88 16.08 5.08
C GLY A 27 13.42 16.49 5.35
N ARG A 28 12.43 15.87 4.71
CA ARG A 28 11.01 16.16 4.96
C ARG A 28 10.49 15.38 6.16
N ASN A 29 9.54 15.98 6.87
CA ASN A 29 8.81 15.34 7.97
C ASN A 29 7.37 15.04 7.50
N TYR A 30 6.90 13.80 7.68
CA TYR A 30 5.57 13.35 7.24
C TYR A 30 4.52 13.34 8.37
N GLY A 31 4.85 13.92 9.52
CA GLY A 31 3.90 14.35 10.54
C GLY A 31 3.79 13.47 11.77
N TRP A 32 4.06 12.17 11.68
CA TRP A 32 3.96 11.28 12.82
C TRP A 32 4.85 11.71 14.00
N PRO A 33 4.35 11.69 15.27
CA PRO A 33 3.01 11.31 15.72
C PRO A 33 2.02 12.48 15.80
N THR A 34 2.41 13.68 15.36
CA THR A 34 1.61 14.91 15.53
C THR A 34 0.41 14.95 14.60
N VAL A 35 0.58 14.40 13.39
CA VAL A 35 -0.43 14.41 12.33
C VAL A 35 -0.56 13.01 11.75
N GLU A 36 -1.78 12.59 11.43
CA GLU A 36 -2.13 11.50 10.53
C GLU A 36 -2.96 12.07 9.37
N GLY A 37 -2.58 11.77 8.13
CA GLY A 37 -3.24 12.30 6.95
C GLY A 37 -2.77 13.70 6.56
N ALA A 38 -3.56 14.36 5.71
CA ALA A 38 -3.25 15.69 5.25
C ALA A 38 -3.36 16.72 6.38
N SER A 39 -2.48 17.72 6.35
CA SER A 39 -2.44 18.83 7.31
C SER A 39 -2.09 20.13 6.57
N ASP A 40 -2.65 21.24 7.06
CA ASP A 40 -2.30 22.59 6.61
C ASP A 40 -1.02 23.13 7.30
N ASP A 41 -0.41 22.36 8.21
CA ASP A 41 0.83 22.74 8.89
C ASP A 41 2.03 22.60 7.93
N PRO A 42 2.70 23.70 7.56
CA PRO A 42 3.78 23.68 6.58
C PRO A 42 5.04 22.92 7.02
N ARG A 43 5.13 22.54 8.30
CA ARG A 43 6.22 21.71 8.81
C ARG A 43 6.16 20.28 8.29
N PHE A 44 4.98 19.82 7.84
CA PHE A 44 4.76 18.45 7.45
C PHE A 44 4.47 18.32 5.95
N ALA A 45 5.03 17.29 5.33
CA ALA A 45 4.69 16.94 3.96
C ALA A 45 3.35 16.23 3.93
N ALA A 46 2.44 16.67 3.06
CA ALA A 46 1.15 16.00 2.90
C ALA A 46 1.32 14.68 2.15
N PRO A 47 0.60 13.62 2.56
CA PRO A 47 0.54 12.36 1.81
C PRO A 47 -0.15 12.55 0.46
N LEU A 48 0.21 11.72 -0.51
CA LEU A 48 -0.40 11.74 -1.84
C LEU A 48 -1.68 10.91 -1.92
N VAL A 49 -1.81 9.91 -1.04
CA VAL A 49 -3.01 9.11 -0.86
C VAL A 49 -3.24 8.91 0.63
N THR A 50 -4.49 8.96 1.04
CA THR A 50 -4.92 8.56 2.39
C THR A 50 -6.08 7.58 2.30
N TRP A 51 -6.11 6.62 3.22
CA TRP A 51 -7.24 5.72 3.43
C TRP A 51 -7.59 5.68 4.91
N SER A 52 -8.81 5.30 5.22
CA SER A 52 -9.11 4.90 6.61
C SER A 52 -8.30 3.66 6.99
N THR A 53 -7.94 3.50 8.25
CA THR A 53 -7.21 2.31 8.72
C THR A 53 -7.99 1.00 8.54
N SER A 54 -9.32 1.08 8.32
CA SER A 54 -10.16 -0.09 7.98
C SER A 54 -10.06 -0.48 6.50
N ASP A 55 -9.72 0.47 5.63
CA ASP A 55 -9.69 0.24 4.18
C ASP A 55 -8.33 -0.23 3.68
N ALA A 56 -7.26 -0.02 4.45
CA ALA A 56 -5.94 -0.38 4.03
C ALA A 56 -5.18 -1.23 5.07
N SER A 57 -4.56 -0.65 6.08
CA SER A 57 -3.43 -1.25 6.79
C SER A 57 -2.38 -1.72 5.78
N PRO A 58 -1.76 -0.76 5.05
CA PRO A 58 -0.86 -1.07 3.94
C PRO A 58 0.38 -1.79 4.44
N SER A 59 0.84 -2.75 3.67
CA SER A 59 1.99 -3.58 4.04
C SER A 59 3.00 -3.59 2.88
N GLY A 60 3.18 -4.71 2.19
CA GLY A 60 4.10 -4.75 1.06
C GLY A 60 3.66 -3.87 -0.10
N VAL A 61 4.64 -3.23 -0.77
CA VAL A 61 4.41 -2.41 -1.96
C VAL A 61 5.36 -2.78 -3.09
N THR A 62 4.88 -2.71 -4.33
CA THR A 62 5.71 -2.85 -5.53
C THR A 62 5.22 -1.93 -6.64
N ILE A 63 6.08 -1.66 -7.62
CA ILE A 63 5.72 -0.87 -8.79
C ILE A 63 5.85 -1.73 -10.03
N ALA A 64 4.76 -1.80 -10.82
CA ALA A 64 4.76 -2.40 -12.15
C ALA A 64 4.26 -1.37 -13.17
N GLY A 65 5.08 -1.10 -14.18
CA GLY A 65 4.79 -0.01 -15.14
C GLY A 65 4.70 1.34 -14.45
N SER A 66 3.54 1.97 -14.53
CA SER A 66 3.20 3.24 -13.88
C SER A 66 2.18 3.08 -12.75
N THR A 67 2.10 1.90 -12.15
CA THR A 67 1.16 1.64 -11.05
C THR A 67 1.91 1.14 -9.82
N LEU A 68 1.65 1.79 -8.68
CA LEU A 68 2.05 1.32 -7.36
C LEU A 68 0.97 0.37 -6.84
N TYR A 69 1.35 -0.86 -6.54
CA TYR A 69 0.49 -1.88 -5.95
C TYR A 69 0.77 -1.96 -4.45
N VAL A 70 -0.28 -1.95 -3.65
CA VAL A 70 -0.19 -1.94 -2.18
C VAL A 70 -1.03 -3.08 -1.62
N ALA A 71 -0.39 -4.03 -0.97
CA ALA A 71 -1.07 -5.11 -0.26
C ALA A 71 -1.67 -4.56 1.05
N ALA A 72 -2.95 -4.76 1.26
CA ALA A 72 -3.69 -4.27 2.41
C ALA A 72 -4.09 -5.42 3.34
N LEU A 73 -3.69 -5.31 4.61
CA LEU A 73 -3.98 -6.32 5.62
C LEU A 73 -5.43 -6.23 6.11
N ARG A 74 -5.79 -5.14 6.80
CA ARG A 74 -7.13 -4.98 7.36
C ARG A 74 -8.17 -4.72 6.27
N GLY A 75 -7.76 -4.03 5.21
CA GLY A 75 -8.62 -3.75 4.06
C GLY A 75 -8.85 -4.95 3.15
N GLU A 76 -8.11 -6.06 3.33
CA GLU A 76 -8.25 -7.32 2.59
C GLU A 76 -8.36 -7.13 1.08
N ARG A 77 -7.50 -6.27 0.52
CA ARG A 77 -7.50 -5.89 -0.90
C ARG A 77 -6.11 -5.57 -1.41
N LEU A 78 -5.99 -5.54 -2.73
CA LEU A 78 -4.84 -4.97 -3.41
C LEU A 78 -5.24 -3.59 -3.95
N TRP A 79 -4.60 -2.55 -3.45
CA TRP A 79 -4.75 -1.22 -3.99
C TRP A 79 -3.85 -1.03 -5.21
N GLN A 80 -4.37 -0.37 -6.23
CA GLN A 80 -3.69 0.06 -7.43
C GLN A 80 -3.70 1.58 -7.45
N VAL A 81 -2.54 2.19 -7.33
CA VAL A 81 -2.36 3.65 -7.31
C VAL A 81 -1.61 4.06 -8.58
N PRO A 82 -2.29 4.69 -9.55
CA PRO A 82 -1.64 5.19 -10.76
C PRO A 82 -0.60 6.26 -10.40
N LEU A 83 0.63 6.13 -10.91
CA LEU A 83 1.71 7.10 -10.73
C LEU A 83 1.78 8.03 -11.94
N GLN A 84 1.77 9.34 -11.69
CA GLN A 84 1.80 10.40 -12.69
C GLN A 84 2.93 11.39 -12.38
N GLY A 85 4.16 10.95 -12.55
CA GLY A 85 5.32 11.71 -12.08
C GLY A 85 5.37 11.71 -10.55
N ASP A 86 5.40 12.88 -9.96
CA ASP A 86 5.39 13.14 -8.51
C ASP A 86 3.98 13.15 -7.89
N ARG A 87 2.96 12.78 -8.67
CA ARG A 87 1.55 12.75 -8.27
C ARG A 87 0.98 11.34 -8.41
N THR A 88 -0.24 11.17 -7.89
CA THR A 88 -1.03 9.95 -8.04
C THR A 88 -2.36 10.24 -8.70
N GLY A 89 -2.86 9.27 -9.47
CA GLY A 89 -4.26 9.21 -9.85
C GLY A 89 -5.11 8.58 -8.72
N PRO A 90 -6.43 8.50 -8.92
CA PRO A 90 -7.33 7.92 -7.93
C PRO A 90 -7.02 6.43 -7.70
N PRO A 91 -6.85 5.99 -6.44
CA PRO A 91 -6.63 4.59 -6.12
C PRO A 91 -7.83 3.72 -6.51
N GLN A 92 -7.55 2.51 -6.98
CA GLN A 92 -8.56 1.50 -7.28
C GLN A 92 -8.30 0.24 -6.46
N ALA A 93 -9.37 -0.37 -5.93
CA ALA A 93 -9.29 -1.61 -5.19
C ALA A 93 -9.56 -2.82 -6.10
N THR A 94 -8.80 -3.89 -5.92
CA THR A 94 -9.05 -5.19 -6.53
C THR A 94 -8.86 -6.30 -5.50
N LEU A 95 -9.35 -7.50 -5.79
CA LEU A 95 -9.29 -8.69 -4.91
C LEU A 95 -9.96 -8.51 -3.54
N GLN A 96 -10.79 -7.49 -3.35
CA GLN A 96 -11.40 -7.14 -2.07
C GLN A 96 -12.18 -8.30 -1.47
N GLY A 97 -11.84 -8.69 -0.23
CA GLY A 97 -12.47 -9.78 0.52
C GLY A 97 -12.27 -11.18 -0.06
N ARG A 98 -11.54 -11.32 -1.20
CA ARG A 98 -11.44 -12.61 -1.91
C ARG A 98 -10.43 -13.58 -1.29
N TYR A 99 -9.36 -13.04 -0.74
CA TYR A 99 -8.23 -13.82 -0.21
C TYR A 99 -7.84 -13.42 1.22
N GLY A 100 -8.69 -12.60 1.86
CA GLY A 100 -8.41 -12.07 3.19
C GLY A 100 -7.22 -11.08 3.20
N ARG A 101 -6.44 -11.14 4.24
CA ARG A 101 -5.34 -10.21 4.54
C ARG A 101 -4.18 -10.40 3.58
N LEU A 102 -3.82 -9.34 2.84
CA LEU A 102 -2.69 -9.36 1.91
C LEU A 102 -1.47 -8.71 2.61
N ARG A 103 -0.37 -9.49 2.76
CA ARG A 103 0.84 -9.09 3.48
C ARG A 103 1.88 -8.48 2.57
N ALA A 104 2.13 -9.08 1.42
CA ALA A 104 3.18 -8.66 0.50
C ALA A 104 2.68 -8.70 -0.94
N VAL A 105 3.25 -7.84 -1.75
CA VAL A 105 3.12 -7.86 -3.21
C VAL A 105 4.49 -7.61 -3.82
N GLN A 106 4.86 -8.39 -4.81
CA GLN A 106 6.15 -8.29 -5.48
C GLN A 106 5.99 -8.49 -6.98
N LEU A 107 6.62 -7.63 -7.77
CA LEU A 107 6.73 -7.83 -9.22
C LEU A 107 7.70 -8.99 -9.48
N ALA A 108 7.21 -10.00 -10.17
CA ALA A 108 7.99 -11.15 -10.58
C ALA A 108 8.75 -10.87 -11.89
N PRO A 109 9.81 -11.67 -12.22
CA PRO A 109 10.59 -11.47 -13.44
C PRO A 109 9.79 -11.65 -14.74
N ASP A 110 8.70 -12.39 -14.70
CA ASP A 110 7.78 -12.62 -15.83
C ASP A 110 6.73 -11.51 -16.01
N GLY A 111 6.79 -10.45 -15.18
CA GLY A 111 5.88 -9.32 -15.21
C GLY A 111 4.57 -9.56 -14.42
N SER A 112 4.36 -10.75 -13.88
CA SER A 112 3.22 -11.00 -12.99
C SER A 112 3.47 -10.42 -11.58
N LEU A 113 2.41 -10.29 -10.78
CA LEU A 113 2.53 -9.97 -9.36
C LEU A 113 2.40 -11.25 -8.53
N TRP A 114 3.30 -11.43 -7.57
CA TRP A 114 3.17 -12.42 -6.53
C TRP A 114 2.67 -11.75 -5.26
N ILE A 115 1.59 -12.28 -4.69
CA ILE A 115 0.92 -11.71 -3.53
C ILE A 115 0.89 -12.77 -2.44
N LEU A 116 1.36 -12.40 -1.24
CA LEU A 116 1.36 -13.27 -0.06
C LEU A 116 0.17 -12.91 0.83
N THR A 117 -0.63 -13.90 1.21
CA THR A 117 -1.67 -13.74 2.24
C THR A 117 -1.08 -13.88 3.65
N SER A 118 -1.81 -13.44 4.67
CA SER A 118 -1.44 -13.54 6.09
C SER A 118 -2.71 -13.68 6.94
N ASN A 119 -3.46 -14.76 6.71
CA ASN A 119 -4.71 -15.01 7.41
C ASN A 119 -4.52 -15.79 8.71
N ARG A 120 -3.35 -16.47 8.87
CA ARG A 120 -2.99 -17.22 10.08
C ARG A 120 -2.20 -16.42 11.12
N ASP A 121 -2.13 -15.08 10.97
CA ASP A 121 -1.43 -14.18 11.90
C ASP A 121 -2.22 -13.85 13.20
N GLY A 122 -3.33 -14.54 13.44
CA GLY A 122 -4.21 -14.34 14.59
C GLY A 122 -5.19 -13.18 14.44
N ARG A 123 -5.20 -12.47 13.31
CA ARG A 123 -6.10 -11.34 13.02
C ARG A 123 -6.97 -11.59 11.78
N GLY A 124 -6.71 -12.65 11.05
CA GLY A 124 -7.46 -13.07 9.87
C GLY A 124 -8.44 -14.19 10.17
N SER A 125 -9.21 -14.58 9.15
CA SER A 125 -10.08 -15.76 9.14
C SER A 125 -9.53 -16.74 8.13
N PRO A 126 -8.60 -17.65 8.50
CA PRO A 126 -7.93 -18.51 7.56
C PRO A 126 -8.88 -19.57 6.97
N SER A 127 -8.71 -19.86 5.67
CA SER A 127 -9.21 -21.08 5.04
C SER A 127 -8.19 -22.22 5.18
N ASP A 128 -8.59 -23.43 4.76
CA ASP A 128 -7.69 -24.60 4.83
C ASP A 128 -6.40 -24.40 4.02
N ASP A 129 -6.49 -23.67 2.88
CA ASP A 129 -5.38 -23.41 1.98
C ASP A 129 -4.47 -22.25 2.40
N ASP A 130 -4.81 -21.52 3.46
CA ASP A 130 -4.01 -20.36 3.90
C ASP A 130 -2.75 -20.79 4.68
N ASP A 131 -1.65 -20.05 4.64
CA ASP A 131 -1.46 -18.84 3.85
C ASP A 131 -0.96 -19.20 2.45
N ARG A 132 -1.23 -18.35 1.45
CA ARG A 132 -0.98 -18.62 0.04
C ARG A 132 -0.05 -17.61 -0.60
N ILE A 133 0.63 -18.06 -1.66
CA ILE A 133 1.23 -17.17 -2.66
C ILE A 133 0.33 -17.21 -3.89
N LEU A 134 -0.23 -16.07 -4.25
CA LEU A 134 -1.09 -15.89 -5.40
C LEU A 134 -0.27 -15.30 -6.56
N ARG A 135 -0.55 -15.72 -7.79
CA ARG A 135 0.00 -15.12 -9.01
C ARG A 135 -1.11 -14.36 -9.73
N LEU A 136 -0.89 -13.06 -9.95
CA LEU A 136 -1.81 -12.19 -10.67
C LEU A 136 -1.13 -11.67 -11.93
N THR A 137 -1.75 -11.86 -13.09
CA THR A 137 -1.33 -11.24 -14.35
C THR A 137 -1.85 -9.80 -14.40
N VAL A 138 -1.00 -8.82 -14.71
CA VAL A 138 -1.29 -7.39 -14.80
C VAL A 138 -0.88 -6.83 -16.14
#